data_7e4251e23ac60f4382f2a85ae9f35317
#
_entry.id   7e4251e23ac60f4382f2a85ae9f35317
#
_cell.length_a   1.000
_cell.length_b   1.000
_cell.length_c   1.000
_cell.angle_alpha   90.00
_cell.angle_beta   90.00
_cell.angle_gamma   90.00
#
_symmetry.space_group_name_H-M   'P 1'
#
loop_
_entity.id
_entity.type
_entity.pdbx_description
1 polymer ?
#
loop_
_entity_poly.entity_id
_entity_poly.type
_entity_poly.pdbx_seq_one_letter_code
_entity_poly.pdbx_strand_id
1 'polypeptide(L)'
;MQTLEGGALRLSRRHMLRGLALTSAALVLPGHRAVAAPGPRQDPETTWRAFVTGLPKAELHMHVEGVVDPWLAFELAERNGLRLAHASPAAFARTLTFDSLESFLRGYGQMLDVLRTGEDFHDATLTYLERARAENVLYAELHFDPQAHVNRGIAFEEVVDGIRSACASAERDLGIGSRLIMALQRDLDVESARAVYASALARRDDIVGLGLDNYEEPGFPAKFEALFREAAAEGFRLTSHCDLEVPDSVEHVRGCIELLGVDRLDHGYSVVESEALTALCRARGIGLTACPTTDWNHPDPLEDYYVAAVTRSVGRMLELGLRVSLNTDDPGLMGGRYLTDVMVDTRRALDLGIDELVTLSRNAFESTWAPEEERRGWLAALDAYVDDRAPAVPG
;
A
#
# COMPACT_ATOMS: atom_id res chain seq x y z
N MET A 1 4.14 7.13 60.34
CA MET A 1 4.00 8.00 59.17
C MET A 1 4.12 7.11 57.98
N GLN A 2 2.96 6.71 57.41
CA GLN A 2 2.85 5.83 56.25
C GLN A 2 2.77 6.74 55.01
N THR A 3 3.65 6.53 54.05
CA THR A 3 3.60 7.09 52.71
C THR A 3 2.82 6.18 51.80
N LEU A 4 1.74 6.68 51.24
CA LEU A 4 0.92 6.02 50.24
C LEU A 4 1.59 6.14 48.86
N GLU A 5 1.96 5.02 48.27
CA GLU A 5 2.35 4.94 46.85
C GLU A 5 1.10 4.86 45.98
N GLY A 6 0.94 5.84 45.07
CA GLY A 6 -0.10 5.88 44.06
C GLY A 6 0.31 5.08 42.81
N GLY A 7 -0.25 3.89 42.65
CA GLY A 7 -0.13 3.11 41.44
C GLY A 7 -1.02 3.68 40.30
N ALA A 8 -0.43 4.20 39.25
CA ALA A 8 -1.14 4.55 38.03
C ALA A 8 -1.42 3.30 37.20
N LEU A 9 -2.67 2.92 37.07
CA LEU A 9 -3.12 1.87 36.13
C LEU A 9 -2.94 2.34 34.68
N ARG A 10 -2.03 1.73 33.96
CA ARG A 10 -1.91 1.86 32.49
C ARG A 10 -3.02 1.04 31.84
N LEU A 11 -4.03 1.71 31.25
CA LEU A 11 -5.04 1.07 30.42
C LEU A 11 -4.53 0.98 28.97
N SER A 12 -4.30 -0.24 28.51
CA SER A 12 -3.98 -0.53 27.10
C SER A 12 -5.20 -0.25 26.19
N ARG A 13 -4.95 0.24 24.96
CA ARG A 13 -5.96 0.58 23.95
C ARG A 13 -6.91 -0.56 23.55
N ARG A 14 -6.67 -1.79 23.96
CA ARG A 14 -7.51 -2.97 23.71
C ARG A 14 -8.90 -2.97 24.36
N HIS A 15 -9.26 -1.99 25.20
CA HIS A 15 -10.50 -2.00 26.00
C HIS A 15 -11.54 -0.93 25.62
N MET A 16 -11.36 -0.18 24.54
CA MET A 16 -12.30 0.92 24.18
C MET A 16 -13.40 0.57 23.16
N LEU A 17 -13.55 -0.66 22.75
CA LEU A 17 -14.59 -1.05 21.77
C LEU A 17 -15.62 -2.06 22.36
N ARG A 18 -16.11 -1.82 23.56
CA ARG A 18 -17.31 -2.54 24.05
C ARG A 18 -18.22 -1.61 24.84
N GLY A 19 -19.39 -1.35 24.27
CA GLY A 19 -20.55 -0.95 25.03
C GLY A 19 -21.19 0.36 24.65
N LEU A 20 -22.29 0.26 23.88
CA LEU A 20 -23.55 0.98 24.18
C LEU A 20 -24.61 0.54 23.15
N ALA A 21 -25.30 -0.55 23.47
CA ALA A 21 -26.60 -0.85 22.86
C ALA A 21 -27.68 -0.27 23.78
N LEU A 22 -28.28 0.84 23.37
CA LEU A 22 -29.48 1.38 24.00
C LEU A 22 -30.70 0.88 23.24
N THR A 23 -31.47 -0.04 23.85
CA THR A 23 -32.77 -0.46 23.40
C THR A 23 -33.83 0.58 23.78
N SER A 24 -34.39 1.28 22.79
CA SER A 24 -35.58 2.12 22.99
C SER A 24 -36.80 1.35 22.59
N ALA A 25 -37.66 1.01 23.54
CA ALA A 25 -38.98 0.44 23.30
C ALA A 25 -39.93 1.57 22.85
N ALA A 26 -40.45 1.47 21.63
CA ALA A 26 -41.47 2.38 21.12
C ALA A 26 -42.87 1.83 21.39
N LEU A 27 -43.71 2.62 22.06
CA LEU A 27 -45.16 2.39 22.20
C LEU A 27 -45.85 2.64 20.84
N VAL A 28 -46.52 1.64 20.32
CA VAL A 28 -47.35 1.74 19.10
C VAL A 28 -48.73 2.22 19.43
N LEU A 29 -49.12 3.41 18.97
CA LEU A 29 -50.51 3.89 18.90
C LEU A 29 -51.02 3.74 17.44
N PRO A 30 -52.23 3.29 17.18
CA PRO A 30 -52.73 3.08 15.83
C PRO A 30 -53.26 4.39 15.20
N GLY A 31 -52.86 4.64 13.98
CA GLY A 31 -53.55 5.48 13.01
C GLY A 31 -53.04 6.89 12.82
N HIS A 32 -51.96 7.00 12.02
CA HIS A 32 -51.72 8.02 10.99
C HIS A 32 -50.52 7.54 10.20
N ARG A 33 -50.68 7.28 8.92
CA ARG A 33 -49.50 7.10 8.04
C ARG A 33 -48.80 8.44 7.94
N ALA A 34 -47.87 8.68 8.85
CA ALA A 34 -46.86 9.72 8.65
C ALA A 34 -46.03 9.32 7.46
N VAL A 35 -46.10 10.08 6.38
CA VAL A 35 -45.08 10.07 5.34
C VAL A 35 -43.80 10.45 6.09
N ALA A 36 -42.88 9.49 6.22
CA ALA A 36 -41.59 9.75 6.82
C ALA A 36 -40.95 10.93 6.06
N ALA A 37 -40.66 12.01 6.80
CA ALA A 37 -39.85 13.08 6.23
C ALA A 37 -38.58 12.44 5.68
N PRO A 38 -38.08 12.84 4.48
CA PRO A 38 -36.84 12.34 3.97
C PRO A 38 -35.80 12.63 5.05
N GLY A 39 -35.09 11.60 5.50
CA GLY A 39 -33.96 11.73 6.43
C GLY A 39 -32.98 12.78 5.91
N PRO A 40 -32.17 13.37 6.80
CA PRO A 40 -31.18 14.35 6.36
C PRO A 40 -30.40 13.74 5.17
N ARG A 41 -30.38 14.47 4.05
CA ARG A 41 -29.55 14.06 2.90
C ARG A 41 -28.14 13.97 3.39
N GLN A 42 -27.55 12.77 3.30
CA GLN A 42 -26.12 12.64 3.57
C GLN A 42 -25.36 13.54 2.59
N ASP A 43 -24.30 14.16 3.08
CA ASP A 43 -23.38 14.90 2.24
C ASP A 43 -22.84 13.96 1.13
N PRO A 44 -22.85 14.40 -0.14
CA PRO A 44 -22.37 13.58 -1.25
C PRO A 44 -20.98 12.99 -1.01
N GLU A 45 -20.05 13.74 -0.42
CA GLU A 45 -18.69 13.27 -0.12
C GLU A 45 -18.69 12.14 0.93
N THR A 46 -19.52 12.25 1.96
CA THR A 46 -19.73 11.18 2.94
C THR A 46 -20.24 9.90 2.28
N THR A 47 -21.17 10.03 1.31
CA THR A 47 -21.70 8.88 0.57
C THR A 47 -20.65 8.23 -0.31
N TRP A 48 -19.85 9.02 -1.03
CA TRP A 48 -18.73 8.53 -1.83
C TRP A 48 -17.67 7.82 -0.97
N ARG A 49 -17.28 8.41 0.15
CA ARG A 49 -16.32 7.78 1.07
C ARG A 49 -16.84 6.45 1.61
N ALA A 50 -18.12 6.38 1.99
CA ALA A 50 -18.75 5.14 2.46
C ALA A 50 -18.75 4.05 1.37
N PHE A 51 -19.04 4.43 0.12
CA PHE A 51 -19.00 3.52 -1.02
C PHE A 51 -17.56 3.01 -1.25
N VAL A 52 -16.58 3.90 -1.32
CA VAL A 52 -15.17 3.51 -1.54
C VAL A 52 -14.64 2.66 -0.39
N THR A 53 -14.98 2.98 0.87
CA THR A 53 -14.56 2.17 2.02
C THR A 53 -15.08 0.74 1.92
N GLY A 54 -16.33 0.56 1.52
CA GLY A 54 -16.95 -0.77 1.39
C GLY A 54 -16.60 -1.51 0.10
N LEU A 55 -16.07 -0.83 -0.91
CA LEU A 55 -15.70 -1.44 -2.19
C LEU A 55 -14.63 -2.53 -1.97
N PRO A 56 -14.83 -3.77 -2.45
CA PRO A 56 -13.78 -4.78 -2.42
C PRO A 56 -12.53 -4.31 -3.18
N LYS A 57 -11.37 -4.42 -2.57
CA LYS A 57 -10.10 -3.92 -3.07
C LYS A 57 -8.98 -4.95 -2.93
N ALA A 58 -7.98 -4.86 -3.79
CA ALA A 58 -6.65 -5.43 -3.57
C ALA A 58 -5.62 -4.31 -3.57
N GLU A 59 -4.56 -4.47 -2.80
CA GLU A 59 -3.42 -3.57 -2.76
C GLU A 59 -2.15 -4.32 -3.13
N LEU A 60 -1.41 -3.82 -4.12
CA LEU A 60 -0.33 -4.55 -4.77
C LEU A 60 1.03 -3.85 -4.65
N HIS A 61 1.05 -2.67 -4.02
CA HIS A 61 2.22 -1.85 -3.86
C HIS A 61 2.15 -1.12 -2.51
N MET A 62 2.72 -1.74 -1.50
CA MET A 62 2.86 -1.22 -0.15
C MET A 62 4.13 -1.80 0.46
N HIS A 63 4.97 -0.94 1.01
CA HIS A 63 6.20 -1.33 1.69
C HIS A 63 5.94 -1.54 3.19
N VAL A 64 6.38 -2.68 3.72
CA VAL A 64 6.22 -3.00 5.16
C VAL A 64 6.91 -1.95 6.03
N GLU A 65 8.06 -1.51 5.63
CA GLU A 65 8.85 -0.48 6.30
C GLU A 65 8.15 0.88 6.29
N GLY A 66 7.46 1.19 5.20
CA GLY A 66 6.69 2.41 4.98
C GLY A 66 5.39 2.52 5.78
N VAL A 67 4.99 1.44 6.47
CA VAL A 67 3.88 1.47 7.44
C VAL A 67 4.25 2.20 8.72
N VAL A 68 5.54 2.24 9.05
CA VAL A 68 6.02 2.83 10.29
C VAL A 68 5.77 4.35 10.27
N ASP A 69 4.74 4.79 10.96
CA ASP A 69 4.46 6.20 11.17
C ASP A 69 5.27 6.76 12.36
N PRO A 70 5.32 8.08 12.57
CA PRO A 70 6.04 8.68 13.70
C PRO A 70 5.62 8.15 15.08
N TRP A 71 4.37 7.74 15.28
CA TRP A 71 3.90 7.20 16.56
C TRP A 71 4.40 5.78 16.76
N LEU A 72 4.27 4.92 15.77
CA LEU A 72 4.82 3.56 15.80
C LEU A 72 6.36 3.61 15.91
N ALA A 73 7.03 4.54 15.21
CA ALA A 73 8.47 4.71 15.32
C ALA A 73 8.93 5.00 16.76
N PHE A 74 8.20 5.83 17.51
CA PHE A 74 8.51 6.10 18.91
C PHE A 74 8.24 4.89 19.82
N GLU A 75 7.19 4.13 19.56
CA GLU A 75 6.87 2.90 20.29
C GLU A 75 7.97 1.83 20.09
N LEU A 76 8.36 1.59 18.82
CA LEU A 76 9.43 0.66 18.48
C LEU A 76 10.79 1.11 19.03
N ALA A 77 11.09 2.41 18.96
CA ALA A 77 12.32 2.95 19.53
C ALA A 77 12.39 2.77 21.04
N GLU A 78 11.30 3.02 21.78
CA GLU A 78 11.24 2.77 23.24
C GLU A 78 11.47 1.28 23.54
N ARG A 79 10.82 0.36 22.81
CA ARG A 79 10.98 -1.09 22.96
C ARG A 79 12.41 -1.53 22.72
N ASN A 80 13.06 -1.00 21.71
CA ASN A 80 14.42 -1.38 21.30
C ASN A 80 15.52 -0.58 22.01
N GLY A 81 15.17 0.28 22.98
CA GLY A 81 16.14 1.11 23.71
C GLY A 81 16.85 2.14 22.81
N LEU A 82 16.22 2.55 21.70
CA LEU A 82 16.75 3.52 20.76
C LEU A 82 16.31 4.94 21.13
N ARG A 83 17.12 5.91 20.78
CA ARG A 83 16.80 7.31 20.95
C ARG A 83 16.65 8.00 19.61
N LEU A 84 15.42 8.41 19.31
CA LEU A 84 15.15 9.20 18.11
C LEU A 84 15.64 10.64 18.28
N ALA A 85 15.99 11.28 17.16
CA ALA A 85 16.46 12.67 17.12
C ALA A 85 15.33 13.67 17.45
N HIS A 86 14.08 13.26 17.36
CA HIS A 86 12.90 14.09 17.52
C HIS A 86 12.38 14.05 18.95
N ALA A 87 11.82 15.19 19.44
CA ALA A 87 11.34 15.30 20.79
C ALA A 87 9.97 14.61 21.03
N SER A 88 9.21 14.34 19.98
CA SER A 88 7.91 13.66 20.02
C SER A 88 7.49 13.17 18.64
N PRO A 89 6.51 12.24 18.54
CA PRO A 89 5.94 11.83 17.26
C PRO A 89 5.45 13.01 16.40
N ALA A 90 4.73 13.95 17.00
CA ALA A 90 4.25 15.16 16.31
C ALA A 90 5.40 16.07 15.83
N ALA A 91 6.53 16.11 16.53
CA ALA A 91 7.72 16.82 16.06
C ALA A 91 8.37 16.11 14.89
N PHE A 92 8.36 14.77 14.89
CA PHE A 92 8.86 13.96 13.79
C PHE A 92 7.98 14.13 12.55
N ALA A 93 6.65 13.96 12.67
CA ALA A 93 5.71 14.15 11.56
C ALA A 93 5.92 15.49 10.81
N ARG A 94 6.20 16.58 11.54
CA ARG A 94 6.47 17.89 10.92
C ARG A 94 7.76 17.95 10.08
N THR A 95 8.64 16.97 10.18
CA THR A 95 9.87 16.92 9.37
C THR A 95 9.71 16.03 8.12
N LEU A 96 8.60 15.30 8.03
CA LEU A 96 8.28 14.45 6.88
C LEU A 96 7.62 15.31 5.80
N THR A 97 8.45 16.04 5.06
CA THR A 97 8.09 16.81 3.87
C THR A 97 9.09 16.46 2.79
N PHE A 98 8.59 16.09 1.63
CA PHE A 98 9.40 15.53 0.56
C PHE A 98 9.26 16.38 -0.69
N ASP A 99 10.39 16.88 -1.20
CA ASP A 99 10.50 17.66 -2.43
C ASP A 99 11.28 16.91 -3.52
N SER A 100 11.72 15.70 -3.23
CA SER A 100 12.49 14.83 -4.11
C SER A 100 12.53 13.40 -3.58
N LEU A 101 12.79 12.43 -4.46
CA LEU A 101 13.03 11.03 -4.09
C LEU A 101 14.16 10.92 -3.03
N GLU A 102 15.21 11.75 -3.14
CA GLU A 102 16.31 11.75 -2.15
C GLU A 102 15.83 12.20 -0.76
N SER A 103 14.97 13.23 -0.67
CA SER A 103 14.42 13.68 0.62
C SER A 103 13.47 12.64 1.21
N PHE A 104 12.69 11.97 0.38
CA PHE A 104 11.85 10.85 0.78
C PHE A 104 12.66 9.68 1.33
N LEU A 105 13.67 9.19 0.61
CA LEU A 105 14.53 8.08 1.05
C LEU A 105 15.29 8.39 2.35
N ARG A 106 15.63 9.66 2.62
CA ARG A 106 16.16 10.05 3.94
C ARG A 106 15.13 9.91 5.07
N GLY A 107 13.87 10.22 4.81
CA GLY A 107 12.76 10.00 5.75
C GLY A 107 12.52 8.51 5.98
N TYR A 108 12.45 7.75 4.91
CA TYR A 108 12.29 6.29 4.90
C TYR A 108 13.39 5.60 5.74
N GLY A 109 14.66 5.99 5.56
CA GLY A 109 15.77 5.46 6.33
C GLY A 109 15.62 5.62 7.84
N GLN A 110 14.98 6.70 8.32
CA GLN A 110 14.72 6.90 9.76
C GLN A 110 13.67 5.90 10.30
N MET A 111 12.71 5.48 9.45
CA MET A 111 11.73 4.46 9.80
C MET A 111 12.34 3.06 9.82
N LEU A 112 13.23 2.77 8.87
CA LEU A 112 13.99 1.52 8.87
C LEU A 112 14.76 1.31 10.18
N ASP A 113 15.32 2.39 10.75
CA ASP A 113 16.21 2.32 11.91
C ASP A 113 15.56 1.78 13.18
N VAL A 114 14.25 1.87 13.32
CA VAL A 114 13.52 1.37 14.50
C VAL A 114 13.12 -0.09 14.40
N LEU A 115 13.09 -0.68 13.20
CA LEU A 115 12.82 -2.09 12.97
C LEU A 115 14.05 -2.94 13.28
N ARG A 116 14.03 -3.74 14.33
CA ARG A 116 15.19 -4.47 14.86
C ARG A 116 14.97 -5.96 15.07
N THR A 117 13.74 -6.37 15.32
CA THR A 117 13.39 -7.73 15.68
C THR A 117 12.22 -8.24 14.86
N GLY A 118 12.02 -9.56 14.78
CA GLY A 118 10.85 -10.14 14.13
C GLY A 118 9.52 -9.64 14.71
N GLU A 119 9.49 -9.28 16.00
CA GLU A 119 8.32 -8.67 16.63
C GLU A 119 8.02 -7.28 16.04
N ASP A 120 9.05 -6.48 15.72
CA ASP A 120 8.85 -5.17 15.09
C ASP A 120 8.26 -5.29 13.67
N PHE A 121 8.77 -6.24 12.88
CA PHE A 121 8.22 -6.53 11.55
C PHE A 121 6.81 -7.10 11.62
N HIS A 122 6.54 -7.96 12.62
CA HIS A 122 5.20 -8.46 12.89
C HIS A 122 4.23 -7.30 13.16
N ASP A 123 4.57 -6.43 14.11
CA ASP A 123 3.69 -5.35 14.53
C ASP A 123 3.43 -4.32 13.42
N ALA A 124 4.47 -3.94 12.65
CA ALA A 124 4.31 -3.08 11.48
C ALA A 124 3.37 -3.71 10.45
N THR A 125 3.63 -4.96 10.07
CA THR A 125 2.81 -5.68 9.07
C THR A 125 1.37 -5.86 9.55
N LEU A 126 1.15 -6.26 10.81
CA LEU A 126 -0.19 -6.44 11.35
C LEU A 126 -0.97 -5.12 11.43
N THR A 127 -0.30 -4.03 11.82
CA THR A 127 -0.88 -2.69 11.83
C THR A 127 -1.46 -2.31 10.46
N TYR A 128 -0.71 -2.57 9.40
CA TYR A 128 -1.19 -2.35 8.03
C TYR A 128 -2.38 -3.25 7.70
N LEU A 129 -2.26 -4.58 7.92
CA LEU A 129 -3.30 -5.54 7.53
C LEU A 129 -4.63 -5.32 8.27
N GLU A 130 -4.58 -4.92 9.55
CA GLU A 130 -5.77 -4.51 10.31
C GLU A 130 -6.45 -3.29 9.67
N ARG A 131 -5.67 -2.29 9.28
CA ARG A 131 -6.16 -1.07 8.64
C ARG A 131 -6.73 -1.36 7.26
N ALA A 132 -5.99 -2.07 6.41
CA ALA A 132 -6.41 -2.47 5.09
C ALA A 132 -7.72 -3.28 5.12
N ARG A 133 -7.85 -4.22 6.07
CA ARG A 133 -9.08 -4.99 6.23
C ARG A 133 -10.26 -4.15 6.67
N ALA A 134 -10.06 -3.18 7.55
CA ALA A 134 -11.12 -2.24 7.95
C ALA A 134 -11.64 -1.40 6.77
N GLU A 135 -10.82 -1.23 5.74
CA GLU A 135 -11.16 -0.56 4.47
C GLU A 135 -11.62 -1.52 3.37
N ASN A 136 -11.92 -2.77 3.72
CA ASN A 136 -12.36 -3.84 2.81
C ASN A 136 -11.34 -4.21 1.72
N VAL A 137 -10.05 -4.11 2.04
CA VAL A 137 -9.00 -4.78 1.26
C VAL A 137 -9.09 -6.28 1.56
N LEU A 138 -9.22 -7.09 0.53
CA LEU A 138 -9.39 -8.54 0.63
C LEU A 138 -8.06 -9.28 0.46
N TYR A 139 -7.11 -8.64 -0.23
CA TYR A 139 -5.82 -9.21 -0.55
C TYR A 139 -4.75 -8.11 -0.70
N ALA A 140 -3.55 -8.39 -0.23
CA ALA A 140 -2.40 -7.48 -0.35
C ALA A 140 -1.12 -8.21 -0.79
N GLU A 141 -0.32 -7.55 -1.61
CA GLU A 141 1.05 -7.96 -1.93
C GLU A 141 2.01 -6.95 -1.32
N LEU A 142 2.84 -7.42 -0.39
CA LEU A 142 3.63 -6.61 0.52
C LEU A 142 5.09 -6.59 0.06
N HIS A 143 5.61 -5.42 -0.29
CA HIS A 143 7.03 -5.22 -0.53
C HIS A 143 7.78 -5.18 0.80
N PHE A 144 9.01 -5.68 0.84
CA PHE A 144 9.93 -5.55 1.96
C PHE A 144 11.39 -5.51 1.47
N ASP A 145 12.25 -4.77 2.17
CA ASP A 145 13.61 -4.40 1.78
C ASP A 145 14.69 -5.14 2.58
N PRO A 146 14.97 -6.44 2.33
CA PRO A 146 15.86 -7.20 3.20
C PRO A 146 17.30 -6.68 3.19
N GLN A 147 17.79 -6.06 2.08
CA GLN A 147 19.15 -5.53 2.02
C GLN A 147 19.37 -4.43 3.06
N ALA A 148 18.38 -3.54 3.25
CA ALA A 148 18.46 -2.49 4.24
C ALA A 148 18.61 -3.04 5.67
N HIS A 149 17.99 -4.18 5.97
CA HIS A 149 18.03 -4.82 7.28
C HIS A 149 19.28 -5.68 7.48
N VAL A 150 19.64 -6.50 6.49
CA VAL A 150 20.83 -7.37 6.54
C VAL A 150 22.10 -6.53 6.66
N ASN A 151 22.19 -5.41 5.94
CA ASN A 151 23.32 -4.48 6.04
C ASN A 151 23.46 -3.85 7.45
N ARG A 152 22.39 -3.84 8.26
CA ARG A 152 22.39 -3.41 9.66
C ARG A 152 22.58 -4.57 10.66
N GLY A 153 22.82 -5.78 10.16
CA GLY A 153 23.07 -6.98 10.98
C GLY A 153 21.82 -7.72 11.46
N ILE A 154 20.64 -7.43 10.87
CA ILE A 154 19.40 -8.18 11.15
C ILE A 154 19.35 -9.37 10.18
N ALA A 155 19.12 -10.58 10.69
CA ALA A 155 19.07 -11.76 9.84
C ALA A 155 17.87 -11.71 8.88
N PHE A 156 18.07 -12.20 7.66
CA PHE A 156 17.01 -12.28 6.63
C PHE A 156 15.79 -13.03 7.15
N GLU A 157 16.01 -14.15 7.84
CA GLU A 157 14.96 -14.98 8.43
C GLU A 157 14.15 -14.24 9.48
N GLU A 158 14.80 -13.39 10.28
CA GLU A 158 14.13 -12.56 11.30
C GLU A 158 13.10 -11.63 10.65
N VAL A 159 13.46 -11.00 9.54
CA VAL A 159 12.57 -10.11 8.78
C VAL A 159 11.40 -10.91 8.21
N VAL A 160 11.68 -11.98 7.46
CA VAL A 160 10.66 -12.75 6.77
C VAL A 160 9.72 -13.45 7.75
N ASP A 161 10.24 -14.04 8.83
CA ASP A 161 9.42 -14.74 9.83
C ASP A 161 8.50 -13.76 10.57
N GLY A 162 8.98 -12.56 10.91
CA GLY A 162 8.16 -11.52 11.51
C GLY A 162 6.98 -11.13 10.61
N ILE A 163 7.24 -10.79 9.36
CA ILE A 163 6.21 -10.43 8.38
C ILE A 163 5.23 -11.59 8.16
N ARG A 164 5.72 -12.81 7.94
CA ARG A 164 4.89 -14.00 7.71
C ARG A 164 3.99 -14.34 8.90
N SER A 165 4.51 -14.17 10.12
CA SER A 165 3.73 -14.36 11.34
C SER A 165 2.52 -13.41 11.40
N ALA A 166 2.69 -12.15 11.02
CA ALA A 166 1.60 -11.19 10.93
C ALA A 166 0.60 -11.54 9.83
N CYS A 167 1.09 -11.92 8.63
CA CYS A 167 0.25 -12.37 7.52
C CYS A 167 -0.64 -13.54 7.92
N ALA A 168 -0.07 -14.56 8.57
CA ALA A 168 -0.82 -15.73 9.04
C ALA A 168 -1.86 -15.37 10.13
N SER A 169 -1.55 -14.41 10.99
CA SER A 169 -2.48 -13.90 11.99
C SER A 169 -3.64 -13.14 11.35
N ALA A 170 -3.36 -12.27 10.38
CA ALA A 170 -4.37 -11.49 9.66
C ALA A 170 -5.28 -12.39 8.80
N GLU A 171 -4.73 -13.39 8.13
CA GLU A 171 -5.53 -14.34 7.34
C GLU A 171 -6.51 -15.11 8.25
N ARG A 172 -6.03 -15.62 9.37
CA ARG A 172 -6.84 -16.38 10.34
C ARG A 172 -7.90 -15.52 11.04
N ASP A 173 -7.54 -14.32 11.50
CA ASP A 173 -8.34 -13.53 12.44
C ASP A 173 -9.17 -12.45 11.71
N LEU A 174 -8.72 -11.98 10.56
CA LEU A 174 -9.34 -10.89 9.79
C LEU A 174 -9.85 -11.35 8.42
N GLY A 175 -9.37 -12.48 7.90
CA GLY A 175 -9.74 -12.98 6.58
C GLY A 175 -9.19 -12.14 5.42
N ILE A 176 -8.03 -11.50 5.60
CA ILE A 176 -7.29 -10.83 4.53
C ILE A 176 -6.11 -11.71 4.10
N GLY A 177 -6.07 -12.07 2.82
CA GLY A 177 -4.94 -12.80 2.23
C GLY A 177 -3.77 -11.87 1.93
N SER A 178 -2.54 -12.40 1.99
CA SER A 178 -1.36 -11.62 1.61
C SER A 178 -0.23 -12.50 1.07
N ARG A 179 0.67 -11.88 0.28
CA ARG A 179 1.90 -12.49 -0.27
C ARG A 179 3.04 -11.48 -0.18
N LEU A 180 4.28 -11.97 -0.15
CA LEU A 180 5.47 -11.13 -0.05
C LEU A 180 6.15 -10.94 -1.40
N ILE A 181 6.59 -9.71 -1.65
CA ILE A 181 7.47 -9.32 -2.76
C ILE A 181 8.77 -8.84 -2.13
N MET A 182 9.86 -9.52 -2.43
CA MET A 182 11.17 -9.08 -1.97
C MET A 182 11.68 -7.97 -2.90
N ALA A 183 11.82 -6.77 -2.39
CA ALA A 183 12.40 -5.66 -3.12
C ALA A 183 13.94 -5.69 -3.02
N LEU A 184 14.60 -5.37 -4.12
CA LEU A 184 16.04 -5.27 -4.23
C LEU A 184 16.41 -3.82 -4.53
N GLN A 185 17.29 -3.25 -3.72
CA GLN A 185 17.75 -1.88 -3.87
C GLN A 185 18.60 -1.73 -5.13
N ARG A 186 18.04 -1.08 -6.16
CA ARG A 186 18.64 -0.99 -7.50
C ARG A 186 19.86 -0.07 -7.58
N ASP A 187 20.07 0.78 -6.60
CA ASP A 187 21.26 1.64 -6.44
C ASP A 187 22.47 0.93 -5.80
N LEU A 188 22.24 -0.23 -5.16
CA LEU A 188 23.33 -1.08 -4.67
C LEU A 188 23.91 -1.96 -5.79
N ASP A 189 25.07 -2.58 -5.52
CA ASP A 189 25.67 -3.54 -6.45
C ASP A 189 24.85 -4.84 -6.58
N VAL A 190 24.98 -5.53 -7.72
CA VAL A 190 24.26 -6.76 -8.01
C VAL A 190 24.66 -7.91 -7.09
N GLU A 191 25.89 -7.91 -6.57
CA GLU A 191 26.39 -8.91 -5.64
C GLU A 191 25.62 -8.85 -4.33
N SER A 192 25.32 -7.65 -3.84
CA SER A 192 24.44 -7.44 -2.67
C SER A 192 23.03 -7.99 -2.91
N ALA A 193 22.45 -7.70 -4.06
CA ALA A 193 21.14 -8.25 -4.46
C ALA A 193 21.17 -9.79 -4.56
N ARG A 194 22.23 -10.36 -5.14
CA ARG A 194 22.39 -11.82 -5.24
C ARG A 194 22.53 -12.49 -3.89
N ALA A 195 23.12 -11.85 -2.90
CA ALA A 195 23.26 -12.39 -1.56
C ALA A 195 21.88 -12.61 -0.90
N VAL A 196 20.99 -11.61 -0.96
CA VAL A 196 19.61 -11.76 -0.42
C VAL A 196 18.73 -12.63 -1.30
N TYR A 197 18.94 -12.64 -2.62
CA TYR A 197 18.26 -13.55 -3.54
C TYR A 197 18.52 -15.03 -3.21
N ALA A 198 19.77 -15.36 -2.85
CA ALA A 198 20.10 -16.72 -2.42
C ALA A 198 19.30 -17.15 -1.17
N SER A 199 19.04 -16.23 -0.23
CA SER A 199 18.16 -16.48 0.92
C SER A 199 16.69 -16.61 0.50
N ALA A 200 16.22 -15.81 -0.45
CA ALA A 200 14.85 -15.88 -0.98
C ALA A 200 14.56 -17.23 -1.66
N LEU A 201 15.54 -17.84 -2.35
CA LEU A 201 15.37 -19.16 -2.93
C LEU A 201 15.01 -20.23 -1.90
N ALA A 202 15.57 -20.15 -0.69
CA ALA A 202 15.23 -21.05 0.42
C ALA A 202 13.84 -20.79 1.01
N ARG A 203 13.24 -19.63 0.73
CA ARG A 203 11.93 -19.17 1.22
C ARG A 203 10.91 -18.96 0.09
N ARG A 204 11.09 -19.75 -0.98
CA ARG A 204 10.30 -19.65 -2.22
C ARG A 204 8.78 -19.74 -1.99
N ASP A 205 8.36 -20.49 -0.97
CA ASP A 205 6.94 -20.67 -0.62
C ASP A 205 6.35 -19.45 0.08
N ASP A 206 7.18 -18.59 0.65
CA ASP A 206 6.78 -17.37 1.37
C ASP A 206 6.81 -16.13 0.47
N ILE A 207 7.74 -16.09 -0.51
CA ILE A 207 8.01 -14.94 -1.36
C ILE A 207 7.53 -15.24 -2.79
N VAL A 208 6.46 -14.55 -3.22
CA VAL A 208 5.85 -14.79 -4.53
C VAL A 208 6.60 -14.10 -5.66
N GLY A 209 7.26 -12.98 -5.38
CA GLY A 209 7.89 -12.16 -6.39
C GLY A 209 9.13 -11.42 -5.93
N LEU A 210 9.88 -10.93 -6.91
CA LEU A 210 10.98 -10.01 -6.75
C LEU A 210 10.66 -8.66 -7.39
N GLY A 211 11.06 -7.58 -6.71
CA GLY A 211 10.97 -6.21 -7.20
C GLY A 211 12.33 -5.52 -7.23
N LEU A 212 12.38 -4.35 -7.88
CA LEU A 212 13.45 -3.36 -7.77
C LEU A 212 12.85 -2.07 -7.25
N ASP A 213 13.50 -1.46 -6.28
CA ASP A 213 13.10 -0.18 -5.70
C ASP A 213 14.29 0.73 -5.41
N ASN A 214 14.08 1.73 -4.53
CA ASN A 214 15.06 2.70 -4.12
C ASN A 214 15.49 3.65 -5.27
N TYR A 215 16.68 4.25 -5.22
CA TYR A 215 17.10 5.29 -6.14
C TYR A 215 17.23 4.78 -7.59
N GLU A 216 16.63 5.51 -8.55
CA GLU A 216 16.60 5.13 -9.95
C GLU A 216 17.82 5.68 -10.70
N GLU A 217 18.83 4.83 -10.87
CA GLU A 217 20.05 5.18 -11.61
C GLU A 217 19.85 5.03 -13.12
N PRO A 218 20.53 5.87 -13.95
CA PRO A 218 20.48 5.71 -15.40
C PRO A 218 20.90 4.31 -15.86
N GLY A 219 20.05 3.67 -16.67
CA GLY A 219 20.33 2.36 -17.26
C GLY A 219 20.25 1.18 -16.29
N PHE A 220 19.68 1.34 -15.11
CA PHE A 220 19.57 0.29 -14.09
C PHE A 220 18.93 -1.02 -14.59
N PRO A 221 17.97 -1.07 -15.54
CA PRO A 221 17.40 -2.34 -15.96
C PRO A 221 18.43 -3.33 -16.50
N ALA A 222 19.41 -2.85 -17.28
CA ALA A 222 20.45 -3.71 -17.81
C ALA A 222 21.35 -4.33 -16.72
N LYS A 223 21.55 -3.63 -15.61
CA LYS A 223 22.32 -4.09 -14.45
C LYS A 223 21.74 -5.38 -13.83
N PHE A 224 20.41 -5.51 -13.81
CA PHE A 224 19.70 -6.62 -13.16
C PHE A 224 19.19 -7.69 -14.14
N GLU A 225 19.39 -7.55 -15.47
CA GLU A 225 18.86 -8.46 -16.49
C GLU A 225 19.17 -9.94 -16.19
N ALA A 226 20.41 -10.27 -15.84
CA ALA A 226 20.80 -11.65 -15.58
C ALA A 226 20.13 -12.24 -14.33
N LEU A 227 20.02 -11.45 -13.25
CA LEU A 227 19.36 -11.86 -12.00
C LEU A 227 17.86 -12.08 -12.21
N PHE A 228 17.20 -11.18 -12.91
CA PHE A 228 15.76 -11.27 -13.18
C PHE A 228 15.42 -12.44 -14.10
N ARG A 229 16.26 -12.73 -15.09
CA ARG A 229 16.10 -13.94 -15.93
C ARG A 229 16.23 -15.22 -15.10
N GLU A 230 17.18 -15.29 -14.16
CA GLU A 230 17.35 -16.40 -13.24
C GLU A 230 16.12 -16.54 -12.32
N ALA A 231 15.64 -15.44 -11.73
CA ALA A 231 14.47 -15.44 -10.88
C ALA A 231 13.20 -15.89 -11.62
N ALA A 232 13.02 -15.45 -12.87
CA ALA A 232 11.93 -15.93 -13.71
C ALA A 232 12.00 -17.44 -13.96
N ALA A 233 13.20 -17.98 -14.20
CA ALA A 233 13.40 -19.41 -14.40
C ALA A 233 13.09 -20.25 -13.15
N GLU A 234 13.33 -19.68 -11.95
CA GLU A 234 12.92 -20.27 -10.68
C GLU A 234 11.44 -20.04 -10.36
N GLY A 235 10.71 -19.31 -11.21
CA GLY A 235 9.25 -19.08 -11.16
C GLY A 235 8.83 -17.95 -10.24
N PHE A 236 9.71 -17.03 -9.85
CA PHE A 236 9.29 -15.78 -9.22
C PHE A 236 8.50 -14.92 -10.19
N ARG A 237 7.54 -14.18 -9.68
CA ARG A 237 6.94 -13.04 -10.36
C ARG A 237 7.86 -11.84 -10.26
N LEU A 238 7.79 -10.94 -11.24
CA LEU A 238 8.74 -9.86 -11.37
C LEU A 238 8.02 -8.51 -11.46
N THR A 239 8.52 -7.53 -10.69
CA THR A 239 8.10 -6.14 -10.77
C THR A 239 9.30 -5.20 -10.71
N SER A 240 9.10 -3.93 -10.98
CA SER A 240 10.13 -2.90 -10.81
C SER A 240 9.48 -1.53 -10.70
N HIS A 241 9.98 -0.72 -9.78
CA HIS A 241 9.66 0.71 -9.71
C HIS A 241 10.20 1.44 -10.94
N CYS A 242 9.39 2.35 -11.48
CA CYS A 242 9.75 3.27 -12.55
C CYS A 242 9.12 4.62 -12.24
N ASP A 243 9.92 5.56 -11.72
CA ASP A 243 9.46 6.81 -11.16
C ASP A 243 9.21 7.90 -12.22
N LEU A 244 8.45 8.94 -11.83
CA LEU A 244 8.36 10.18 -12.59
C LEU A 244 9.60 11.06 -12.37
N GLU A 245 9.82 11.97 -13.33
CA GLU A 245 10.80 13.05 -13.23
C GLU A 245 12.26 12.59 -13.12
N VAL A 246 12.55 11.32 -13.42
CA VAL A 246 13.91 10.85 -13.59
C VAL A 246 14.33 10.92 -15.06
N PRO A 247 15.61 11.21 -15.35
CA PRO A 247 16.13 11.15 -16.72
C PRO A 247 15.90 9.76 -17.32
N ASP A 248 15.51 9.72 -18.58
CA ASP A 248 15.31 8.48 -19.35
C ASP A 248 14.19 7.55 -18.83
N SER A 249 13.23 8.07 -18.04
CA SER A 249 12.15 7.29 -17.44
C SER A 249 11.38 6.41 -18.45
N VAL A 250 11.13 6.88 -19.66
CA VAL A 250 10.50 6.10 -20.75
C VAL A 250 11.38 4.89 -21.16
N GLU A 251 12.69 5.07 -21.24
CA GLU A 251 13.61 3.99 -21.57
C GLU A 251 13.79 3.02 -20.39
N HIS A 252 13.67 3.50 -19.15
CA HIS A 252 13.64 2.63 -17.97
C HIS A 252 12.39 1.74 -17.97
N VAL A 253 11.20 2.28 -18.24
CA VAL A 253 9.97 1.50 -18.43
C VAL A 253 10.17 0.45 -19.52
N ARG A 254 10.75 0.84 -20.67
CA ARG A 254 11.08 -0.09 -21.77
C ARG A 254 12.00 -1.22 -21.29
N GLY A 255 13.09 -0.86 -20.61
CA GLY A 255 14.07 -1.82 -20.10
C GLY A 255 13.47 -2.80 -19.10
N CYS A 256 12.61 -2.34 -18.19
CA CYS A 256 11.90 -3.21 -17.27
C CYS A 256 11.01 -4.22 -18.00
N ILE A 257 10.29 -3.80 -19.04
CA ILE A 257 9.42 -4.69 -19.81
C ILE A 257 10.23 -5.64 -20.71
N GLU A 258 11.26 -5.15 -21.39
CA GLU A 258 11.94 -5.91 -22.46
C GLU A 258 13.18 -6.67 -21.96
N LEU A 259 13.96 -6.12 -21.01
CA LEU A 259 15.15 -6.76 -20.46
C LEU A 259 14.87 -7.54 -19.18
N LEU A 260 14.15 -6.93 -18.22
CA LEU A 260 13.83 -7.61 -16.95
C LEU A 260 12.66 -8.57 -17.10
N GLY A 261 11.76 -8.35 -18.07
CA GLY A 261 10.61 -9.22 -18.33
C GLY A 261 9.56 -9.14 -17.21
N VAL A 262 9.36 -7.97 -16.63
CA VAL A 262 8.43 -7.78 -15.51
C VAL A 262 6.99 -8.16 -15.85
N ASP A 263 6.29 -8.74 -14.88
CA ASP A 263 4.85 -9.04 -14.94
C ASP A 263 4.02 -7.78 -14.62
N ARG A 264 4.60 -6.85 -13.85
CA ARG A 264 3.98 -5.61 -13.36
C ARG A 264 5.02 -4.50 -13.29
N LEU A 265 4.57 -3.25 -13.39
CA LEU A 265 5.37 -2.06 -13.14
C LEU A 265 4.83 -1.34 -11.92
N ASP A 266 5.69 -1.08 -10.96
CA ASP A 266 5.37 -0.24 -9.83
C ASP A 266 5.60 1.22 -10.26
N HIS A 267 4.58 2.08 -10.06
CA HIS A 267 4.44 3.41 -10.67
C HIS A 267 4.28 3.33 -12.19
N GLY A 268 5.37 3.39 -12.95
CA GLY A 268 5.38 3.26 -14.41
C GLY A 268 4.72 4.42 -15.15
N TYR A 269 4.63 5.60 -14.55
CA TYR A 269 3.85 6.74 -15.03
C TYR A 269 4.24 7.20 -16.43
N SER A 270 5.51 7.14 -16.80
CA SER A 270 6.03 7.57 -18.11
C SER A 270 5.61 6.66 -19.27
N VAL A 271 4.94 5.54 -19.02
CA VAL A 271 4.39 4.67 -20.06
C VAL A 271 3.44 5.42 -21.00
N VAL A 272 2.72 6.42 -20.50
CA VAL A 272 1.74 7.21 -21.27
C VAL A 272 2.40 8.17 -22.29
N GLU A 273 3.70 8.40 -22.17
CA GLU A 273 4.48 9.24 -23.07
C GLU A 273 4.91 8.51 -24.35
N SER A 274 4.75 7.16 -24.38
CA SER A 274 5.12 6.34 -25.53
C SER A 274 3.96 5.48 -25.99
N GLU A 275 3.42 5.75 -27.17
CA GLU A 275 2.36 4.96 -27.80
C GLU A 275 2.78 3.47 -27.95
N ALA A 276 4.06 3.22 -28.29
CA ALA A 276 4.58 1.88 -28.45
C ALA A 276 4.60 1.11 -27.11
N LEU A 277 5.02 1.76 -26.00
CA LEU A 277 5.01 1.15 -24.66
C LEU A 277 3.58 0.94 -24.15
N THR A 278 2.70 1.91 -24.35
CA THR A 278 1.27 1.76 -24.06
C THR A 278 0.67 0.55 -24.77
N ALA A 279 0.93 0.40 -26.08
CA ALA A 279 0.45 -0.74 -26.85
C ALA A 279 1.06 -2.07 -26.35
N LEU A 280 2.34 -2.07 -25.96
CA LEU A 280 3.04 -3.24 -25.43
C LEU A 280 2.48 -3.66 -24.06
N CYS A 281 2.26 -2.72 -23.14
CA CYS A 281 1.66 -2.99 -21.83
C CYS A 281 0.27 -3.60 -21.98
N ARG A 282 -0.57 -3.05 -22.86
CA ARG A 282 -1.90 -3.61 -23.14
C ARG A 282 -1.82 -5.01 -23.72
N ALA A 283 -0.95 -5.22 -24.72
CA ALA A 283 -0.81 -6.51 -25.39
C ALA A 283 -0.33 -7.62 -24.45
N ARG A 284 0.54 -7.28 -23.49
CA ARG A 284 1.07 -8.22 -22.48
C ARG A 284 0.21 -8.28 -21.21
N GLY A 285 -0.74 -7.38 -21.03
CA GLY A 285 -1.57 -7.30 -19.83
C GLY A 285 -0.78 -6.88 -18.58
N ILE A 286 0.27 -6.06 -18.74
CA ILE A 286 1.10 -5.58 -17.63
C ILE A 286 0.25 -4.69 -16.73
N GLY A 287 0.22 -4.99 -15.42
CA GLY A 287 -0.38 -4.15 -14.40
C GLY A 287 0.52 -2.96 -14.06
N LEU A 288 -0.10 -1.83 -13.70
CA LEU A 288 0.59 -0.64 -13.21
C LEU A 288 0.05 -0.29 -11.83
N THR A 289 0.92 -0.11 -10.85
CA THR A 289 0.54 0.19 -9.46
C THR A 289 0.82 1.66 -9.14
N ALA A 290 -0.16 2.51 -9.35
CA ALA A 290 -0.03 3.95 -9.11
C ALA A 290 -0.24 4.30 -7.63
N CYS A 291 0.56 5.23 -7.13
CA CYS A 291 0.58 5.69 -5.73
C CYS A 291 0.45 7.22 -5.66
N PRO A 292 -0.74 7.81 -5.91
CA PRO A 292 -0.97 9.24 -5.79
C PRO A 292 -1.15 9.63 -4.31
N THR A 293 -0.06 9.59 -3.55
CA THR A 293 0.01 9.83 -2.11
C THR A 293 0.76 11.11 -1.80
N THR A 294 0.50 11.71 -0.64
CA THR A 294 1.12 12.97 -0.21
C THR A 294 1.65 12.84 1.21
N ASP A 295 2.63 13.68 1.56
CA ASP A 295 3.26 13.70 2.87
C ASP A 295 2.38 14.32 3.98
N TRP A 296 2.91 14.34 5.23
CA TRP A 296 2.22 14.84 6.42
C TRP A 296 1.91 16.33 6.40
N ASN A 297 2.54 17.10 5.55
CA ASN A 297 2.46 18.56 5.55
C ASN A 297 1.62 19.12 4.40
N HIS A 298 1.09 18.25 3.53
CA HIS A 298 0.13 18.59 2.49
C HIS A 298 -1.27 18.06 2.86
N PRO A 299 -2.07 18.83 3.61
CA PRO A 299 -3.39 18.37 4.09
C PRO A 299 -4.39 18.19 2.94
N ASP A 300 -4.23 18.89 1.82
CA ASP A 300 -4.96 18.66 0.58
C ASP A 300 -3.99 18.10 -0.48
N PRO A 301 -4.08 16.80 -0.81
CA PRO A 301 -3.22 16.19 -1.82
C PRO A 301 -3.34 16.84 -3.20
N LEU A 302 -4.43 17.55 -3.50
CA LEU A 302 -4.60 18.23 -4.78
C LEU A 302 -3.73 19.48 -4.93
N GLU A 303 -3.18 20.00 -3.83
CA GLU A 303 -2.24 21.11 -3.83
C GLU A 303 -0.78 20.65 -4.03
N ASP A 304 -0.51 19.34 -3.90
CA ASP A 304 0.80 18.76 -4.11
C ASP A 304 1.09 18.59 -5.62
N TYR A 305 2.21 19.15 -6.09
CA TYR A 305 2.59 19.10 -7.51
C TYR A 305 2.83 17.68 -8.01
N TYR A 306 3.54 16.85 -7.23
CA TYR A 306 3.84 15.46 -7.57
C TYR A 306 2.56 14.64 -7.64
N VAL A 307 1.73 14.72 -6.61
CA VAL A 307 0.42 14.02 -6.58
C VAL A 307 -0.45 14.43 -7.75
N ALA A 308 -0.49 15.72 -8.09
CA ALA A 308 -1.23 16.20 -9.27
C ALA A 308 -0.68 15.63 -10.59
N ALA A 309 0.65 15.47 -10.72
CA ALA A 309 1.27 14.88 -11.88
C ALA A 309 0.94 13.38 -12.00
N VAL A 310 1.11 12.63 -10.90
CA VAL A 310 0.78 11.20 -10.80
C VAL A 310 -0.70 10.97 -11.11
N THR A 311 -1.59 11.76 -10.51
CA THR A 311 -3.04 11.64 -10.70
C THR A 311 -3.43 11.86 -12.17
N ARG A 312 -2.82 12.85 -12.86
CA ARG A 312 -3.04 13.04 -14.32
C ARG A 312 -2.58 11.81 -15.12
N SER A 313 -1.46 11.20 -14.74
CA SER A 313 -0.99 9.97 -15.39
C SER A 313 -1.97 8.82 -15.18
N VAL A 314 -2.56 8.66 -13.98
CA VAL A 314 -3.62 7.67 -13.71
C VAL A 314 -4.82 7.90 -14.63
N GLY A 315 -5.31 9.14 -14.75
CA GLY A 315 -6.40 9.48 -15.67
C GLY A 315 -6.08 9.08 -17.11
N ARG A 316 -4.85 9.39 -17.54
CA ARG A 316 -4.41 9.02 -18.89
C ARG A 316 -4.26 7.51 -19.09
N MET A 317 -3.80 6.77 -18.08
CA MET A 317 -3.74 5.31 -18.12
C MET A 317 -5.13 4.69 -18.26
N LEU A 318 -6.12 5.20 -17.54
CA LEU A 318 -7.53 4.77 -17.66
C LEU A 318 -8.07 5.02 -19.07
N GLU A 319 -7.90 6.23 -19.61
CA GLU A 319 -8.33 6.58 -20.97
C GLU A 319 -7.69 5.67 -22.03
N LEU A 320 -6.44 5.30 -21.86
CA LEU A 320 -5.70 4.41 -22.75
C LEU A 320 -6.04 2.94 -22.55
N GLY A 321 -6.90 2.58 -21.58
CA GLY A 321 -7.26 1.20 -21.28
C GLY A 321 -6.09 0.38 -20.75
N LEU A 322 -5.16 1.01 -20.03
CA LEU A 322 -4.09 0.34 -19.30
C LEU A 322 -4.63 -0.23 -17.99
N ARG A 323 -4.01 -1.33 -17.52
CA ARG A 323 -4.40 -2.00 -16.29
C ARG A 323 -3.77 -1.32 -15.09
N VAL A 324 -4.25 -0.11 -14.75
CA VAL A 324 -3.79 0.66 -13.58
C VAL A 324 -4.63 0.36 -12.35
N SER A 325 -3.98 0.25 -11.19
CA SER A 325 -4.57 0.18 -9.84
C SER A 325 -4.03 1.30 -8.96
N LEU A 326 -4.73 1.61 -7.87
CA LEU A 326 -4.29 2.57 -6.84
C LEU A 326 -3.74 1.82 -5.64
N ASN A 327 -2.71 2.39 -5.02
CA ASN A 327 -1.99 1.80 -3.90
C ASN A 327 -1.47 2.92 -2.98
N THR A 328 -1.00 2.56 -1.78
CA THR A 328 -0.57 3.52 -0.76
C THR A 328 0.93 3.75 -0.69
N ASP A 329 1.73 2.84 -1.27
CA ASP A 329 3.19 2.89 -1.17
C ASP A 329 3.68 2.80 0.28
N ASP A 330 3.86 3.93 0.94
CA ASP A 330 4.39 4.09 2.29
C ASP A 330 3.40 4.84 3.19
N PRO A 331 2.27 4.25 3.59
CA PRO A 331 1.18 4.98 4.23
C PRO A 331 1.59 5.67 5.54
N GLY A 332 2.53 5.13 6.28
CA GLY A 332 3.06 5.74 7.51
C GLY A 332 3.86 7.02 7.26
N LEU A 333 4.60 7.07 6.17
CA LEU A 333 5.37 8.24 5.71
C LEU A 333 4.46 9.26 5.01
N MET A 334 3.45 8.76 4.28
CA MET A 334 2.54 9.55 3.47
C MET A 334 1.27 9.97 4.24
N GLY A 335 1.47 10.70 5.34
CA GLY A 335 0.39 11.33 6.10
C GLY A 335 -0.58 10.40 6.81
N GLY A 336 -0.26 9.11 6.94
CA GLY A 336 -1.15 8.11 7.51
C GLY A 336 -2.38 7.84 6.63
N ARG A 337 -2.27 8.06 5.33
CA ARG A 337 -3.35 7.89 4.35
C ARG A 337 -3.33 6.47 3.79
N TYR A 338 -4.47 5.78 3.86
CA TYR A 338 -4.65 4.42 3.39
C TYR A 338 -5.48 4.39 2.10
N LEU A 339 -5.71 3.20 1.55
CA LEU A 339 -6.23 3.03 0.18
C LEU A 339 -7.58 3.72 -0.07
N THR A 340 -8.45 3.78 0.93
CA THR A 340 -9.71 4.54 0.81
C THR A 340 -9.45 6.03 0.61
N ASP A 341 -8.50 6.62 1.34
CA ASP A 341 -8.15 8.02 1.19
C ASP A 341 -7.58 8.30 -0.20
N VAL A 342 -6.64 7.46 -0.66
CA VAL A 342 -6.03 7.55 -1.99
C VAL A 342 -7.10 7.49 -3.09
N MET A 343 -8.04 6.54 -2.99
CA MET A 343 -9.12 6.41 -3.97
C MET A 343 -10.09 7.58 -3.96
N VAL A 344 -10.46 8.09 -2.79
CA VAL A 344 -11.36 9.25 -2.66
C VAL A 344 -10.70 10.51 -3.22
N ASP A 345 -9.43 10.73 -2.94
CA ASP A 345 -8.70 11.91 -3.45
C ASP A 345 -8.49 11.84 -4.97
N THR A 346 -8.11 10.66 -5.48
CA THR A 346 -8.00 10.45 -6.94
C THR A 346 -9.33 10.65 -7.64
N ARG A 347 -10.42 10.13 -7.05
CA ARG A 347 -11.79 10.37 -7.55
C ARG A 347 -12.08 11.86 -7.63
N ARG A 348 -11.80 12.62 -6.57
CA ARG A 348 -12.04 14.08 -6.54
C ARG A 348 -11.20 14.82 -7.59
N ALA A 349 -9.92 14.45 -7.71
CA ALA A 349 -8.99 15.10 -8.62
C ALA A 349 -9.35 14.91 -10.10
N LEU A 350 -9.89 13.74 -10.47
CA LEU A 350 -10.20 13.36 -11.84
C LEU A 350 -11.69 13.35 -12.15
N ASP A 351 -12.55 13.70 -11.17
CA ASP A 351 -14.02 13.62 -11.27
C ASP A 351 -14.50 12.23 -11.73
N LEU A 352 -13.91 11.18 -11.14
CA LEU A 352 -14.22 9.80 -11.52
C LEU A 352 -15.62 9.40 -11.02
N GLY A 353 -16.32 8.65 -11.85
CA GLY A 353 -17.57 7.98 -11.50
C GLY A 353 -17.35 6.60 -10.87
N ILE A 354 -18.46 5.89 -10.67
CA ILE A 354 -18.44 4.52 -10.13
C ILE A 354 -17.69 3.57 -11.05
N ASP A 355 -17.90 3.68 -12.36
CA ASP A 355 -17.33 2.76 -13.35
C ASP A 355 -15.80 2.80 -13.36
N GLU A 356 -15.20 3.99 -13.24
CA GLU A 356 -13.75 4.14 -13.16
C GLU A 356 -13.19 3.59 -11.85
N LEU A 357 -13.84 3.85 -10.70
CA LEU A 357 -13.43 3.29 -9.40
C LEU A 357 -13.51 1.76 -9.39
N VAL A 358 -14.57 1.21 -9.97
CA VAL A 358 -14.73 -0.25 -10.16
C VAL A 358 -13.67 -0.80 -11.08
N THR A 359 -13.34 -0.08 -12.16
CA THR A 359 -12.26 -0.46 -13.09
C THR A 359 -10.91 -0.50 -12.39
N LEU A 360 -10.58 0.49 -11.55
CA LEU A 360 -9.35 0.52 -10.75
C LEU A 360 -9.26 -0.70 -9.80
N SER A 361 -10.36 -1.01 -9.08
CA SER A 361 -10.40 -2.18 -8.19
C SER A 361 -10.32 -3.51 -8.96
N ARG A 362 -11.01 -3.61 -10.11
CA ARG A 362 -10.95 -4.78 -10.98
C ARG A 362 -9.55 -5.00 -11.53
N ASN A 363 -8.90 -3.94 -11.99
CA ASN A 363 -7.52 -3.98 -12.46
C ASN A 363 -6.56 -4.45 -11.37
N ALA A 364 -6.76 -4.02 -10.11
CA ALA A 364 -5.99 -4.50 -8.98
C ALA A 364 -6.13 -6.03 -8.83
N PHE A 365 -7.36 -6.56 -8.77
CA PHE A 365 -7.58 -8.01 -8.66
C PHE A 365 -7.01 -8.78 -9.85
N GLU A 366 -7.16 -8.28 -11.08
CA GLU A 366 -6.63 -8.92 -12.28
C GLU A 366 -5.10 -8.91 -12.35
N SER A 367 -4.45 -7.98 -11.65
CA SER A 367 -2.99 -7.84 -11.58
C SER A 367 -2.37 -8.59 -10.40
N THR A 368 -3.17 -9.24 -9.53
CA THR A 368 -2.65 -10.04 -8.41
C THR A 368 -1.90 -11.28 -8.90
N TRP A 369 -0.96 -11.73 -8.10
CA TRP A 369 -0.25 -13.00 -8.30
C TRP A 369 -0.86 -14.15 -7.48
N ALA A 370 -2.05 -13.92 -6.96
CA ALA A 370 -2.86 -14.93 -6.28
C ALA A 370 -3.39 -16.02 -7.25
N PRO A 371 -3.76 -17.20 -6.74
CA PRO A 371 -4.43 -18.24 -7.51
C PRO A 371 -5.70 -17.73 -8.20
N GLU A 372 -5.97 -18.25 -9.40
CA GLU A 372 -7.12 -17.81 -10.21
C GLU A 372 -8.47 -18.00 -9.49
N GLU A 373 -8.60 -19.03 -8.66
CA GLU A 373 -9.82 -19.30 -7.91
C GLU A 373 -10.10 -18.18 -6.88
N GLU A 374 -9.10 -17.75 -6.14
CA GLU A 374 -9.21 -16.63 -5.19
C GLU A 374 -9.59 -15.35 -5.93
N ARG A 375 -8.87 -15.02 -7.01
CA ARG A 375 -9.13 -13.85 -7.85
C ARG A 375 -10.56 -13.82 -8.37
N ARG A 376 -11.10 -14.96 -8.85
CA ARG A 376 -12.49 -15.05 -9.32
C ARG A 376 -13.49 -14.78 -8.18
N GLY A 377 -13.19 -15.25 -6.97
CA GLY A 377 -14.02 -14.97 -5.79
C GLY A 377 -14.09 -13.49 -5.47
N TRP A 378 -12.96 -12.79 -5.51
CA TRP A 378 -12.90 -11.35 -5.25
C TRP A 378 -13.60 -10.51 -6.34
N LEU A 379 -13.44 -10.88 -7.60
CA LEU A 379 -14.15 -10.22 -8.70
C LEU A 379 -15.67 -10.40 -8.58
N ALA A 380 -16.13 -11.58 -8.19
CA ALA A 380 -17.56 -11.80 -7.93
C ALA A 380 -18.07 -10.99 -6.73
N ALA A 381 -17.24 -10.84 -5.67
CA ALA A 381 -17.59 -9.98 -4.53
C ALA A 381 -17.66 -8.50 -4.92
N LEU A 382 -16.75 -8.04 -5.80
CA LEU A 382 -16.77 -6.69 -6.35
C LEU A 382 -18.06 -6.45 -7.12
N ASP A 383 -18.42 -7.33 -8.05
CA ASP A 383 -19.63 -7.21 -8.87
C ASP A 383 -20.90 -7.17 -7.98
N ALA A 384 -21.00 -8.08 -7.00
CA ALA A 384 -22.13 -8.11 -6.07
C ALA A 384 -22.24 -6.83 -5.22
N TYR A 385 -21.10 -6.27 -4.80
CA TYR A 385 -21.09 -5.02 -4.05
C TYR A 385 -21.58 -3.85 -4.90
N VAL A 386 -21.13 -3.76 -6.14
CA VAL A 386 -21.53 -2.70 -7.07
C VAL A 386 -23.03 -2.76 -7.35
N ASP A 387 -23.56 -3.95 -7.64
CA ASP A 387 -24.99 -4.15 -7.90
C ASP A 387 -25.87 -3.70 -6.71
N ASP A 388 -25.40 -3.92 -5.47
CA ASP A 388 -26.14 -3.54 -4.25
C ASP A 388 -26.01 -2.06 -3.90
N ARG A 389 -24.84 -1.45 -4.08
CA ARG A 389 -24.48 -0.14 -3.51
C ARG A 389 -24.42 1.02 -4.51
N ALA A 390 -24.09 0.75 -5.78
CA ALA A 390 -24.00 1.82 -6.78
C ALA A 390 -25.27 2.67 -6.92
N PRO A 391 -26.51 2.11 -6.85
CA PRO A 391 -27.72 2.93 -6.96
C PRO A 391 -27.91 3.98 -5.85
N ALA A 392 -27.18 3.88 -4.74
CA ALA A 392 -27.25 4.81 -3.62
C ALA A 392 -26.25 5.98 -3.72
N VAL A 393 -25.30 5.91 -4.64
CA VAL A 393 -24.25 6.92 -4.82
C VAL A 393 -24.77 8.03 -5.74
N PRO A 394 -24.61 9.31 -5.38
CA PRO A 394 -25.01 10.41 -6.26
C PRO A 394 -24.16 10.42 -7.54
N GLY A 395 -24.85 10.64 -8.67
CA GLY A 395 -24.18 10.80 -9.96
C GLY A 395 -23.48 12.14 -10.08
#